data_f3280a71800e8c9aced9cc5457d69f37
#
_entry.id   f3280a71800e8c9aced9cc5457d69f37
#
_cell.length_a   1.000
_cell.length_b   1.000
_cell.length_c   1.000
_cell.angle_alpha   90.00
_cell.angle_beta   90.00
_cell.angle_gamma   90.00
#
_symmetry.space_group_name_H-M   'P 1'
#
loop_
_entity.id
_entity.type
_entity.pdbx_description
1 polymer ?
#
loop_
_entity_poly.entity_id
_entity_poly.type
_entity_poly.pdbx_seq_one_letter_code
_entity_poly.pdbx_strand_id
1 'polypeptide(L)'
;SALCAKTGLPTLCLEMPIHQSEKQVSRAENHIKWLQDNFKNVSKTTVNLTPVFDSLLDVLPKVEDEESRFMSLANTRARLRMSSLYYFAALNGYLVAGTGNKVEDFGVGFYTKYGDGGVDISPIADLMKSEVFEIGKYLGVHKEIIDAAPTDGLWGDNRTDEDQIGASYDELEWAMRMQSEGKTAHYFSGREQEVFEIYEKLNRVNQHKMIPIPVCEIPENLK
;
A
#
# COMPACT_ATOMS: atom_id res chain seq x y z
N SER A 1 -11.20 4.42 0.33
CA SER A 1 -12.34 4.74 1.22
C SER A 1 -13.44 5.56 0.51
N ALA A 2 -13.13 6.73 -0.11
CA ALA A 2 -14.16 7.57 -0.73
C ALA A 2 -14.95 6.87 -1.85
N LEU A 3 -14.30 6.08 -2.71
CA LEU A 3 -14.98 5.26 -3.73
C LEU A 3 -15.91 4.22 -3.08
N CYS A 4 -15.46 3.52 -2.04
CA CYS A 4 -16.29 2.55 -1.32
C CYS A 4 -17.51 3.25 -0.70
N ALA A 5 -17.32 4.38 -0.03
CA ALA A 5 -18.41 5.16 0.55
C ALA A 5 -19.44 5.61 -0.51
N LYS A 6 -18.97 6.01 -1.70
CA LYS A 6 -19.81 6.47 -2.82
C LYS A 6 -20.69 5.36 -3.41
N THR A 7 -20.38 4.09 -3.21
CA THR A 7 -21.25 2.98 -3.66
C THR A 7 -22.58 2.93 -2.91
N GLY A 8 -22.67 3.53 -1.73
CA GLY A 8 -23.81 3.43 -0.82
C GLY A 8 -23.82 2.16 0.02
N LEU A 9 -22.89 1.22 -0.21
CA LEU A 9 -22.75 0.02 0.62
C LEU A 9 -22.15 0.37 1.98
N PRO A 10 -22.51 -0.36 3.06
CA PRO A 10 -21.91 -0.15 4.38
C PRO A 10 -20.38 -0.21 4.28
N THR A 11 -19.73 0.85 4.74
CA THR A 11 -18.27 1.01 4.69
C THR A 11 -17.74 1.23 6.10
N LEU A 12 -16.88 0.33 6.58
CA LEU A 12 -16.22 0.44 7.87
C LEU A 12 -14.77 0.91 7.67
N CYS A 13 -14.44 2.07 8.21
CA CYS A 13 -13.07 2.58 8.27
C CYS A 13 -12.41 2.14 9.58
N LEU A 14 -11.28 1.44 9.48
CA LEU A 14 -10.49 1.04 10.64
C LEU A 14 -9.26 1.93 10.80
N GLU A 15 -9.13 2.54 11.97
CA GLU A 15 -7.95 3.26 12.38
C GLU A 15 -7.12 2.36 13.30
N MET A 16 -5.90 2.02 12.89
CA MET A 16 -5.09 0.99 13.54
C MET A 16 -3.66 1.52 13.80
N PRO A 17 -3.48 2.44 14.76
CA PRO A 17 -2.16 2.98 15.06
C PRO A 17 -1.22 1.91 15.65
N ILE A 18 0.05 1.95 15.20
CA ILE A 18 1.20 1.21 15.76
C ILE A 18 2.35 2.20 15.81
N HIS A 19 2.52 2.92 16.90
CA HIS A 19 3.54 3.96 17.08
C HIS A 19 3.49 5.10 16.05
N GLN A 20 2.32 5.38 15.44
CA GLN A 20 2.16 6.53 14.55
C GLN A 20 2.24 7.84 15.31
N SER A 21 2.77 8.87 14.65
CA SER A 21 2.77 10.23 15.15
C SER A 21 1.34 10.79 15.29
N GLU A 22 1.13 11.71 16.23
CA GLU A 22 -0.15 12.39 16.40
C GLU A 22 -0.65 13.05 15.11
N LYS A 23 0.25 13.62 14.31
CA LYS A 23 -0.08 14.25 13.02
C LYS A 23 -0.66 13.26 12.02
N GLN A 24 -0.14 12.02 11.97
CA GLN A 24 -0.66 10.99 11.06
C GLN A 24 -2.03 10.48 11.53
N VAL A 25 -2.21 10.28 12.83
CA VAL A 25 -3.49 9.90 13.43
C VAL A 25 -4.54 10.97 13.16
N SER A 26 -4.24 12.24 13.45
CA SER A 26 -5.14 13.37 13.22
C SER A 26 -5.58 13.49 11.75
N ARG A 27 -4.66 13.28 10.78
CA ARG A 27 -5.00 13.30 9.36
C ARG A 27 -5.97 12.18 8.99
N ALA A 28 -5.75 10.97 9.50
CA ALA A 28 -6.66 9.85 9.28
C ALA A 28 -8.05 10.11 9.88
N GLU A 29 -8.10 10.67 11.11
CA GLU A 29 -9.35 11.06 11.76
C GLU A 29 -10.12 12.11 10.99
N ASN A 30 -9.44 13.17 10.53
CA ASN A 30 -10.03 14.23 9.71
C ASN A 30 -10.63 13.66 8.43
N HIS A 31 -9.94 12.72 7.76
CA HIS A 31 -10.45 12.09 6.57
C HIS A 31 -11.68 11.22 6.85
N ILE A 32 -11.66 10.42 7.90
CA ILE A 32 -12.81 9.58 8.28
C ILE A 32 -14.01 10.45 8.65
N LYS A 33 -13.77 11.53 9.40
CA LYS A 33 -14.82 12.50 9.71
C LYS A 33 -15.42 13.11 8.44
N TRP A 34 -14.59 13.53 7.49
CA TRP A 34 -15.06 14.04 6.20
C TRP A 34 -15.92 12.99 5.47
N LEU A 35 -15.51 11.71 5.48
CA LEU A 35 -16.32 10.64 4.90
C LEU A 35 -17.69 10.52 5.59
N GLN A 36 -17.74 10.55 6.93
CA GLN A 36 -18.98 10.43 7.68
C GLN A 36 -19.91 11.64 7.49
N ASP A 37 -19.34 12.84 7.33
CA ASP A 37 -20.11 14.06 7.08
C ASP A 37 -20.75 14.04 5.66
N ASN A 38 -20.13 13.35 4.68
CA ASN A 38 -20.60 13.29 3.31
C ASN A 38 -21.37 12.00 2.95
N PHE A 39 -21.16 10.90 3.70
CA PHE A 39 -21.72 9.59 3.40
C PHE A 39 -22.30 8.92 4.65
N LYS A 40 -23.63 8.69 4.65
CA LYS A 40 -24.34 8.09 5.78
C LYS A 40 -24.02 6.62 6.06
N ASN A 41 -23.43 5.94 5.08
CA ASN A 41 -23.07 4.52 5.10
C ASN A 41 -21.67 4.27 5.65
N VAL A 42 -20.98 5.28 6.15
CA VAL A 42 -19.61 5.17 6.69
C VAL A 42 -19.64 5.09 8.22
N SER A 43 -18.98 4.08 8.76
CA SER A 43 -18.71 3.92 10.18
C SER A 43 -17.22 3.87 10.46
N LYS A 44 -16.82 4.12 11.71
CA LYS A 44 -15.42 4.11 12.18
C LYS A 44 -15.27 3.17 13.37
N THR A 45 -14.13 2.46 13.41
CA THR A 45 -13.65 1.78 14.62
C THR A 45 -12.15 2.05 14.77
N THR A 46 -11.69 2.32 15.97
CA THR A 46 -10.27 2.51 16.29
C THR A 46 -9.77 1.31 17.08
N VAL A 47 -8.67 0.72 16.64
CA VAL A 47 -8.00 -0.42 17.28
C VAL A 47 -6.53 -0.09 17.44
N ASN A 48 -6.11 0.27 18.66
CA ASN A 48 -4.70 0.49 18.93
C ASN A 48 -3.94 -0.84 18.95
N LEU A 49 -3.15 -1.09 17.94
CA LEU A 49 -2.34 -2.31 17.79
C LEU A 49 -0.93 -2.18 18.41
N THR A 50 -0.56 -1.04 18.97
CA THR A 50 0.75 -0.84 19.61
C THR A 50 1.05 -1.90 20.68
N PRO A 51 0.15 -2.22 21.63
CA PRO A 51 0.44 -3.23 22.65
C PRO A 51 0.67 -4.63 22.07
N VAL A 52 -0.05 -4.98 21.00
CA VAL A 52 0.12 -6.28 20.33
C VAL A 52 1.47 -6.34 19.61
N PHE A 53 1.84 -5.26 18.93
CA PHE A 53 3.13 -5.16 18.25
C PHE A 53 4.29 -5.24 19.25
N ASP A 54 4.22 -4.52 20.37
CA ASP A 54 5.25 -4.52 21.41
C ASP A 54 5.40 -5.92 22.05
N SER A 55 4.30 -6.59 22.35
CA SER A 55 4.30 -7.97 22.85
C SER A 55 4.94 -8.94 21.86
N LEU A 56 4.73 -8.73 20.56
CA LEU A 56 5.40 -9.52 19.52
C LEU A 56 6.91 -9.26 19.50
N LEU A 57 7.34 -8.01 19.66
CA LEU A 57 8.77 -7.67 19.72
C LEU A 57 9.48 -8.35 20.88
N ASP A 58 8.82 -8.50 22.03
CA ASP A 58 9.38 -9.14 23.23
C ASP A 58 9.71 -10.63 23.04
N VAL A 59 8.99 -11.29 22.13
CA VAL A 59 9.19 -12.73 21.87
C VAL A 59 10.04 -13.03 20.63
N LEU A 60 10.29 -12.02 19.78
CA LEU A 60 11.14 -12.21 18.61
C LEU A 60 12.63 -12.21 18.97
N PRO A 61 13.45 -13.03 18.29
CA PRO A 61 14.89 -13.01 18.53
C PRO A 61 15.50 -11.66 18.19
N LYS A 62 16.49 -11.25 18.96
CA LYS A 62 17.29 -10.05 18.66
C LYS A 62 18.12 -10.30 17.40
N VAL A 63 18.17 -9.30 16.53
CA VAL A 63 18.93 -9.31 15.26
C VAL A 63 19.90 -8.14 15.30
N GLU A 64 21.15 -8.38 14.92
CA GLU A 64 22.20 -7.33 14.92
C GLU A 64 22.09 -6.39 13.71
N ASP A 65 21.59 -6.89 12.57
CA ASP A 65 21.37 -6.07 11.37
C ASP A 65 20.08 -5.24 11.55
N GLU A 66 20.29 -4.00 11.95
CA GLU A 66 19.19 -3.05 12.24
C GLU A 66 18.38 -2.70 10.99
N GLU A 67 18.96 -2.66 9.80
CA GLU A 67 18.23 -2.35 8.55
C GLU A 67 17.28 -3.50 8.18
N SER A 68 17.78 -4.72 8.13
CA SER A 68 16.96 -5.91 7.88
C SER A 68 15.89 -6.09 8.96
N ARG A 69 16.24 -5.83 10.22
CA ARG A 69 15.29 -5.87 11.33
C ARG A 69 14.18 -4.85 11.13
N PHE A 70 14.52 -3.62 10.77
CA PHE A 70 13.56 -2.56 10.57
C PHE A 70 12.56 -2.90 9.45
N MET A 71 13.03 -3.33 8.28
CA MET A 71 12.17 -3.75 7.16
C MET A 71 11.26 -4.91 7.53
N SER A 72 11.78 -5.89 8.30
CA SER A 72 10.98 -7.00 8.80
C SER A 72 9.85 -6.53 9.72
N LEU A 73 10.13 -5.55 10.59
CA LEU A 73 9.14 -4.97 11.50
C LEU A 73 8.13 -4.09 10.78
N ALA A 74 8.53 -3.35 9.75
CA ALA A 74 7.62 -2.60 8.88
C ALA A 74 6.59 -3.53 8.23
N ASN A 75 7.05 -4.60 7.60
CA ASN A 75 6.19 -5.64 7.03
C ASN A 75 5.29 -6.33 8.09
N THR A 76 5.79 -6.49 9.31
CA THR A 76 5.02 -7.06 10.41
C THR A 76 3.87 -6.15 10.83
N ARG A 77 4.09 -4.83 10.91
CA ARG A 77 3.01 -3.85 11.17
C ARG A 77 1.91 -3.93 10.11
N ALA A 78 2.27 -4.01 8.82
CA ALA A 78 1.32 -4.15 7.73
C ALA A 78 0.48 -5.43 7.86
N ARG A 79 1.11 -6.57 8.23
CA ARG A 79 0.42 -7.85 8.42
C ARG A 79 -0.49 -7.88 9.64
N LEU A 80 -0.12 -7.24 10.74
CA LEU A 80 -1.02 -7.08 11.90
C LEU A 80 -2.27 -6.28 11.55
N ARG A 81 -2.13 -5.21 10.75
CA ARG A 81 -3.27 -4.46 10.24
C ARG A 81 -4.14 -5.32 9.32
N MET A 82 -3.55 -6.06 8.41
CA MET A 82 -4.27 -6.99 7.52
C MET A 82 -5.08 -8.00 8.32
N SER A 83 -4.48 -8.65 9.31
CA SER A 83 -5.18 -9.63 10.16
C SER A 83 -6.36 -8.99 10.90
N SER A 84 -6.21 -7.74 11.36
CA SER A 84 -7.29 -7.00 12.02
C SER A 84 -8.40 -6.62 11.03
N LEU A 85 -8.06 -6.20 9.79
CA LEU A 85 -9.04 -5.94 8.73
C LEU A 85 -9.89 -7.17 8.46
N TYR A 86 -9.27 -8.33 8.28
CA TYR A 86 -10.00 -9.59 8.03
C TYR A 86 -10.83 -10.07 9.22
N TYR A 87 -10.39 -9.81 10.46
CA TYR A 87 -11.22 -10.05 11.63
C TYR A 87 -12.54 -9.27 11.56
N PHE A 88 -12.47 -7.96 11.30
CA PHE A 88 -13.68 -7.13 11.17
C PHE A 88 -14.49 -7.44 9.91
N ALA A 89 -13.85 -7.77 8.81
CA ALA A 89 -14.52 -8.20 7.58
C ALA A 89 -15.35 -9.45 7.82
N ALA A 90 -14.76 -10.49 8.43
CA ALA A 90 -15.46 -11.72 8.79
C ALA A 90 -16.64 -11.48 9.75
N LEU A 91 -16.42 -10.64 10.78
CA LEU A 91 -17.44 -10.31 11.77
C LEU A 91 -18.67 -9.62 11.17
N ASN A 92 -18.48 -8.82 10.12
CA ASN A 92 -19.53 -8.03 9.49
C ASN A 92 -20.03 -8.62 8.14
N GLY A 93 -19.42 -9.67 7.62
CA GLY A 93 -19.68 -10.18 6.28
C GLY A 93 -19.25 -9.19 5.18
N TYR A 94 -18.14 -8.49 5.37
CA TYR A 94 -17.60 -7.48 4.46
C TYR A 94 -16.39 -8.00 3.71
N LEU A 95 -16.01 -7.30 2.63
CA LEU A 95 -14.77 -7.48 1.90
C LEU A 95 -13.74 -6.45 2.34
N VAL A 96 -12.46 -6.85 2.31
CA VAL A 96 -11.33 -5.94 2.52
C VAL A 96 -11.01 -5.24 1.21
N ALA A 97 -11.11 -3.91 1.21
CA ALA A 97 -10.77 -3.07 0.05
C ALA A 97 -9.33 -2.58 0.14
N GLY A 98 -8.53 -2.91 -0.86
CA GLY A 98 -7.15 -2.47 -1.02
C GLY A 98 -7.02 -1.00 -1.40
N THR A 99 -5.85 -0.46 -1.18
CA THR A 99 -5.50 0.95 -1.41
C THR A 99 -4.31 1.13 -2.35
N GLY A 100 -3.71 0.05 -2.84
CA GLY A 100 -2.62 0.07 -3.80
C GLY A 100 -3.09 0.54 -5.18
N ASN A 101 -2.24 1.30 -5.86
CA ASN A 101 -2.44 1.76 -7.23
C ASN A 101 -1.55 0.96 -8.20
N LYS A 102 -1.71 1.21 -9.49
CA LYS A 102 -1.03 0.46 -10.55
C LYS A 102 0.50 0.54 -10.46
N VAL A 103 1.04 1.70 -10.08
CA VAL A 103 2.49 1.89 -9.97
C VAL A 103 3.04 1.07 -8.80
N GLU A 104 2.39 1.17 -7.65
CA GLU A 104 2.79 0.45 -6.42
C GLU A 104 2.62 -1.05 -6.58
N ASP A 105 1.44 -1.52 -7.02
CA ASP A 105 1.08 -2.94 -7.01
C ASP A 105 1.70 -3.70 -8.19
N PHE A 106 1.65 -3.14 -9.40
CA PHE A 106 2.06 -3.85 -10.62
C PHE A 106 3.28 -3.24 -11.31
N GLY A 107 3.67 -2.02 -10.95
CA GLY A 107 4.88 -1.38 -11.42
C GLY A 107 6.11 -1.86 -10.65
N VAL A 108 6.24 -1.43 -9.41
CA VAL A 108 7.45 -1.65 -8.60
C VAL A 108 7.29 -2.67 -7.47
N GLY A 109 6.07 -3.09 -7.13
CA GLY A 109 5.78 -4.00 -6.02
C GLY A 109 6.11 -3.39 -4.66
N PHE A 110 5.83 -2.09 -4.49
CA PHE A 110 6.08 -1.34 -3.28
C PHE A 110 4.94 -1.53 -2.27
N TYR A 111 4.80 -2.73 -1.77
CA TYR A 111 3.83 -3.12 -0.75
C TYR A 111 4.28 -4.40 -0.02
N THR A 112 3.65 -4.69 1.09
CA THR A 112 3.87 -5.92 1.84
C THR A 112 2.94 -7.03 1.36
N LYS A 113 3.50 -8.10 0.79
CA LYS A 113 2.72 -9.30 0.45
C LYS A 113 2.05 -9.85 1.72
N TYR A 114 0.73 -10.04 1.67
CA TYR A 114 -0.10 -10.43 2.83
C TYR A 114 -0.10 -9.41 3.97
N GLY A 115 0.20 -8.15 3.67
CA GLY A 115 -0.02 -7.01 4.52
C GLY A 115 -1.05 -6.10 3.86
N ASP A 116 -0.63 -4.92 3.43
CA ASP A 116 -1.45 -4.00 2.64
C ASP A 116 -1.83 -4.55 1.26
N GLY A 117 -1.05 -5.51 0.70
CA GLY A 117 -1.44 -6.28 -0.48
C GLY A 117 -2.35 -7.49 -0.20
N GLY A 118 -2.71 -7.76 1.07
CA GLY A 118 -3.65 -8.82 1.44
C GLY A 118 -5.09 -8.30 1.47
N VAL A 119 -5.78 -8.33 0.34
CA VAL A 119 -7.10 -7.71 0.14
C VAL A 119 -8.02 -8.59 -0.71
N ASP A 120 -9.34 -8.36 -0.65
CA ASP A 120 -10.32 -9.07 -1.47
C ASP A 120 -10.64 -8.35 -2.78
N ILE A 121 -10.56 -7.01 -2.77
CA ILE A 121 -10.79 -6.17 -3.95
C ILE A 121 -9.76 -5.04 -4.00
N SER A 122 -9.39 -4.61 -5.19
CA SER A 122 -8.43 -3.52 -5.42
C SER A 122 -9.02 -2.42 -6.31
N PRO A 123 -9.85 -1.50 -5.74
CA PRO A 123 -10.67 -0.56 -6.52
C PRO A 123 -9.87 0.46 -7.35
N ILE A 124 -8.60 0.68 -7.06
CA ILE A 124 -7.74 1.67 -7.74
C ILE A 124 -6.47 1.05 -8.32
N ALA A 125 -6.36 -0.27 -8.35
CA ALA A 125 -5.14 -0.95 -8.80
C ALA A 125 -4.85 -0.83 -10.32
N ASP A 126 -5.84 -0.46 -11.12
CA ASP A 126 -5.65 -0.15 -12.56
C ASP A 126 -5.36 1.35 -12.82
N LEU A 127 -5.36 2.17 -11.80
CA LEU A 127 -5.08 3.60 -11.90
C LEU A 127 -3.61 3.90 -11.60
N MET A 128 -3.00 4.77 -12.40
CA MET A 128 -1.72 5.39 -12.08
C MET A 128 -1.83 6.30 -10.86
N LYS A 129 -0.73 6.61 -10.20
CA LYS A 129 -0.73 7.51 -9.01
C LYS A 129 -1.30 8.88 -9.33
N SER A 130 -0.93 9.45 -10.47
CA SER A 130 -1.48 10.72 -10.98
C SER A 130 -3.01 10.67 -11.14
N GLU A 131 -3.55 9.58 -11.69
CA GLU A 131 -4.99 9.39 -11.86
C GLU A 131 -5.71 9.24 -10.51
N VAL A 132 -5.09 8.61 -9.50
CA VAL A 132 -5.63 8.55 -8.14
C VAL A 132 -5.77 9.95 -7.54
N PHE A 133 -4.80 10.84 -7.74
CA PHE A 133 -4.90 12.23 -7.30
C PHE A 133 -6.02 12.97 -8.01
N GLU A 134 -6.18 12.80 -9.33
CA GLU A 134 -7.26 13.43 -10.09
C GLU A 134 -8.65 12.97 -9.62
N ILE A 135 -8.82 11.67 -9.40
CA ILE A 135 -10.07 11.12 -8.84
C ILE A 135 -10.31 11.64 -7.42
N GLY A 136 -9.26 11.73 -6.60
CA GLY A 136 -9.36 12.29 -5.26
C GLY A 136 -9.87 13.74 -5.26
N LYS A 137 -9.32 14.58 -6.15
CA LYS A 137 -9.77 15.97 -6.36
C LYS A 137 -11.22 16.02 -6.86
N TYR A 138 -11.58 15.19 -7.85
CA TYR A 138 -12.94 15.10 -8.38
C TYR A 138 -13.97 14.70 -7.33
N LEU A 139 -13.60 13.80 -6.42
CA LEU A 139 -14.46 13.34 -5.31
C LEU A 139 -14.55 14.35 -4.17
N GLY A 140 -13.79 15.44 -4.22
CA GLY A 140 -13.73 16.45 -3.16
C GLY A 140 -13.03 15.97 -1.89
N VAL A 141 -12.11 15.02 -2.01
CA VAL A 141 -11.29 14.56 -0.88
C VAL A 141 -10.56 15.75 -0.28
N HIS A 142 -10.51 15.80 1.05
CA HIS A 142 -9.95 16.91 1.79
C HIS A 142 -8.52 17.27 1.32
N LYS A 143 -8.26 18.56 1.16
CA LYS A 143 -6.99 19.08 0.61
C LYS A 143 -5.75 18.57 1.37
N GLU A 144 -5.86 18.42 2.69
CA GLU A 144 -4.79 17.89 3.53
C GLU A 144 -4.34 16.46 3.13
N ILE A 145 -5.24 15.65 2.57
CA ILE A 145 -4.94 14.33 2.03
C ILE A 145 -4.31 14.44 0.65
N ILE A 146 -4.88 15.30 -0.22
CA ILE A 146 -4.40 15.48 -1.60
C ILE A 146 -2.98 16.07 -1.62
N ASP A 147 -2.68 17.03 -0.74
CA ASP A 147 -1.37 17.69 -0.69
C ASP A 147 -0.33 16.91 0.13
N ALA A 148 -0.70 15.81 0.78
CA ALA A 148 0.24 15.02 1.55
C ALA A 148 1.20 14.26 0.65
N ALA A 149 2.50 14.40 0.91
CA ALA A 149 3.49 13.54 0.26
C ALA A 149 3.22 12.06 0.59
N PRO A 150 3.25 11.17 -0.40
CA PRO A 150 3.12 9.73 -0.13
C PRO A 150 4.22 9.24 0.82
N THR A 151 3.81 8.57 1.89
CA THR A 151 4.73 7.99 2.87
C THR A 151 4.06 6.80 3.57
N ASP A 152 4.83 5.75 3.78
CA ASP A 152 4.41 4.61 4.59
C ASP A 152 4.37 4.92 6.10
N GLY A 153 5.03 6.02 6.53
CA GLY A 153 5.07 6.46 7.92
C GLY A 153 5.77 5.49 8.87
N LEU A 154 6.63 4.62 8.36
CA LEU A 154 7.25 3.53 9.12
C LEU A 154 8.63 3.87 9.67
N TRP A 155 9.32 4.86 9.09
CA TRP A 155 10.74 5.13 9.34
C TRP A 155 11.03 6.07 10.52
N GLY A 156 10.02 6.72 11.09
CA GLY A 156 10.21 7.69 12.17
C GLY A 156 10.91 8.99 11.75
N ASP A 157 11.32 9.11 10.48
CA ASP A 157 11.77 10.30 9.80
C ASP A 157 10.70 10.77 8.79
N ASN A 158 10.95 11.83 8.04
CA ASN A 158 10.01 12.36 7.05
C ASN A 158 10.26 11.78 5.64
N ARG A 159 10.88 10.63 5.53
CA ARG A 159 11.19 9.95 4.27
C ARG A 159 9.92 9.63 3.51
N THR A 160 9.89 9.99 2.22
CA THR A 160 8.78 9.69 1.31
C THR A 160 8.96 8.32 0.64
N ASP A 161 7.90 7.83 0.00
CA ASP A 161 7.97 6.62 -0.82
C ASP A 161 8.96 6.83 -1.98
N GLU A 162 8.98 8.01 -2.61
CA GLU A 162 9.90 8.37 -3.69
C GLU A 162 11.36 8.37 -3.24
N ASP A 163 11.64 8.83 -2.01
CA ASP A 163 12.98 8.76 -1.43
C ASP A 163 13.45 7.31 -1.24
N GLN A 164 12.54 6.41 -0.88
CA GLN A 164 12.82 5.00 -0.68
C GLN A 164 13.02 4.24 -2.00
N ILE A 165 12.21 4.57 -3.01
CA ILE A 165 12.26 3.95 -4.33
C ILE A 165 13.47 4.48 -5.12
N GLY A 166 13.80 5.75 -4.97
CA GLY A 166 14.84 6.44 -5.73
C GLY A 166 14.36 7.05 -7.06
N ALA A 167 13.04 7.11 -7.27
CA ALA A 167 12.39 7.72 -8.42
C ALA A 167 11.03 8.29 -8.02
N SER A 168 10.60 9.36 -8.69
CA SER A 168 9.27 9.93 -8.49
C SER A 168 8.17 9.08 -9.13
N TYR A 169 6.93 9.25 -8.68
CA TYR A 169 5.81 8.56 -9.31
C TYR A 169 5.64 8.91 -10.79
N ASP A 170 5.86 10.16 -11.18
CA ASP A 170 5.81 10.60 -12.59
C ASP A 170 6.87 9.88 -13.44
N GLU A 171 8.09 9.74 -12.91
CA GLU A 171 9.16 8.99 -13.55
C GLU A 171 8.84 7.50 -13.68
N LEU A 172 8.26 6.90 -12.64
CA LEU A 172 7.84 5.49 -12.66
C LEU A 172 6.70 5.25 -13.65
N GLU A 173 5.71 6.14 -13.72
CA GLU A 173 4.63 6.07 -14.71
C GLU A 173 5.16 6.19 -16.14
N TRP A 174 6.15 7.06 -16.36
CA TRP A 174 6.85 7.13 -17.64
C TRP A 174 7.55 5.80 -17.96
N ALA A 175 8.30 5.22 -17.02
CA ALA A 175 8.99 3.95 -17.23
C ALA A 175 8.02 2.81 -17.57
N MET A 176 6.87 2.74 -16.88
CA MET A 176 5.82 1.77 -17.17
C MET A 176 5.25 1.92 -18.58
N ARG A 177 5.02 3.15 -19.04
CA ARG A 177 4.58 3.42 -20.42
C ARG A 177 5.62 2.97 -21.43
N MET A 178 6.89 3.31 -21.22
CA MET A 178 7.99 2.91 -22.10
C MET A 178 8.15 1.38 -22.16
N GLN A 179 8.02 0.69 -21.04
CA GLN A 179 8.05 -0.77 -21.01
C GLN A 179 6.88 -1.37 -21.82
N SER A 180 5.67 -0.80 -21.69
CA SER A 180 4.51 -1.26 -22.46
C SER A 180 4.67 -1.09 -23.98
N GLU A 181 5.51 -0.13 -24.40
CA GLU A 181 5.92 0.07 -25.81
C GLU A 181 7.09 -0.86 -26.24
N GLY A 182 7.53 -1.75 -25.38
CA GLY A 182 8.63 -2.69 -25.67
C GLY A 182 10.02 -2.05 -25.61
N LYS A 183 10.16 -0.88 -24.97
CA LYS A 183 11.47 -0.26 -24.74
C LYS A 183 12.21 -0.98 -23.63
N THR A 184 13.53 -0.85 -23.65
CA THR A 184 14.47 -1.33 -22.62
C THR A 184 15.40 -0.18 -22.22
N ALA A 185 16.14 -0.31 -21.11
CA ALA A 185 17.05 0.72 -20.61
C ALA A 185 18.04 1.24 -21.66
N HIS A 186 18.41 0.42 -22.67
CA HIS A 186 19.34 0.80 -23.73
C HIS A 186 18.80 1.87 -24.70
N TYR A 187 17.50 2.15 -24.69
CA TYR A 187 16.92 3.24 -25.48
C TYR A 187 17.11 4.62 -24.85
N PHE A 188 17.55 4.68 -23.59
CA PHE A 188 17.60 5.89 -22.79
C PHE A 188 19.02 6.21 -22.34
N SER A 189 19.22 7.42 -21.79
CA SER A 189 20.50 7.87 -21.23
C SER A 189 20.26 8.79 -20.04
N GLY A 190 21.28 8.95 -19.19
CA GLY A 190 21.19 9.82 -18.01
C GLY A 190 20.07 9.40 -17.04
N ARG A 191 19.27 10.36 -16.57
CA ARG A 191 18.22 10.10 -15.58
C ARG A 191 17.15 9.14 -16.08
N GLU A 192 16.75 9.22 -17.34
CA GLU A 192 15.75 8.32 -17.92
C GLU A 192 16.22 6.86 -17.89
N GLN A 193 17.49 6.62 -18.22
CA GLN A 193 18.07 5.28 -18.11
C GLN A 193 18.11 4.79 -16.68
N GLU A 194 18.57 5.62 -15.75
CA GLU A 194 18.63 5.29 -14.33
C GLU A 194 17.25 4.92 -13.76
N VAL A 195 16.24 5.74 -14.04
CA VAL A 195 14.85 5.49 -13.62
C VAL A 195 14.32 4.18 -14.18
N PHE A 196 14.57 3.94 -15.47
CA PHE A 196 14.11 2.71 -16.12
C PHE A 196 14.79 1.47 -15.51
N GLU A 197 16.07 1.54 -15.18
CA GLU A 197 16.82 0.47 -14.51
C GLU A 197 16.30 0.24 -13.08
N ILE A 198 15.98 1.30 -12.33
CA ILE A 198 15.34 1.21 -10.99
C ILE A 198 14.00 0.47 -11.13
N TYR A 199 13.16 0.90 -12.06
CA TYR A 199 11.86 0.29 -12.31
C TYR A 199 11.98 -1.19 -12.68
N GLU A 200 12.81 -1.55 -13.68
CA GLU A 200 13.01 -2.95 -14.11
C GLU A 200 13.53 -3.83 -12.97
N LYS A 201 14.47 -3.31 -12.18
CA LYS A 201 15.02 -4.02 -11.00
C LYS A 201 13.91 -4.32 -9.98
N LEU A 202 13.15 -3.30 -9.58
CA LEU A 202 12.09 -3.44 -8.59
C LEU A 202 10.96 -4.34 -9.07
N ASN A 203 10.51 -4.16 -10.31
CA ASN A 203 9.51 -5.03 -10.93
C ASN A 203 9.94 -6.49 -10.89
N ARG A 204 11.17 -6.79 -11.34
CA ARG A 204 11.70 -8.14 -11.37
C ARG A 204 11.81 -8.79 -9.99
N VAL A 205 12.39 -8.10 -9.00
CA VAL A 205 12.59 -8.69 -7.65
C VAL A 205 11.29 -8.85 -6.89
N ASN A 206 10.30 -8.00 -7.17
CA ASN A 206 8.99 -8.02 -6.53
C ASN A 206 7.92 -8.79 -7.30
N GLN A 207 8.24 -9.38 -8.46
CA GLN A 207 7.28 -10.08 -9.31
C GLN A 207 6.48 -11.17 -8.56
N HIS A 208 7.12 -11.82 -7.58
CA HIS A 208 6.46 -12.82 -6.72
C HIS A 208 5.29 -12.27 -5.90
N LYS A 209 5.18 -10.95 -5.77
CA LYS A 209 4.04 -10.29 -5.12
C LYS A 209 2.88 -10.06 -6.09
N MET A 210 3.19 -9.82 -7.37
CA MET A 210 2.28 -9.36 -8.42
C MET A 210 1.57 -10.49 -9.15
N ILE A 211 2.19 -11.68 -9.22
CA ILE A 211 1.67 -12.85 -9.93
C ILE A 211 0.97 -13.82 -8.97
N PRO A 212 0.08 -14.70 -9.47
CA PRO A 212 -0.45 -15.81 -8.69
C PRO A 212 0.66 -16.65 -8.06
N ILE A 213 0.37 -17.27 -6.93
CA ILE A 213 1.32 -18.18 -6.27
C ILE A 213 1.68 -19.30 -7.23
N PRO A 214 2.99 -19.52 -7.53
CA PRO A 214 3.41 -20.61 -8.39
C PRO A 214 3.00 -21.96 -7.82
N VAL A 215 2.40 -22.80 -8.64
CA VAL A 215 2.00 -24.16 -8.28
C VAL A 215 2.95 -25.15 -8.95
N CYS A 216 3.46 -26.10 -8.18
CA CYS A 216 4.21 -27.22 -8.73
C CYS A 216 3.24 -28.19 -9.43
N GLU A 217 3.25 -28.19 -10.73
CA GLU A 217 2.43 -29.11 -11.53
C GLU A 217 3.10 -30.50 -11.55
N ILE A 218 2.44 -31.49 -10.98
CA ILE A 218 2.91 -32.88 -10.97
C ILE A 218 2.41 -33.54 -12.26
N PRO A 219 3.31 -34.11 -13.08
CA PRO A 219 2.91 -34.85 -14.27
C PRO A 219 1.94 -35.98 -13.95
N GLU A 220 0.95 -36.24 -14.85
CA GLU A 220 -0.10 -37.24 -14.61
C GLU A 220 0.44 -38.64 -14.32
N ASN A 221 1.57 -39.01 -14.96
CA ASN A 221 2.23 -40.31 -14.72
C ASN A 221 2.93 -40.44 -13.36
N LEU A 222 2.96 -39.38 -12.56
CA LEU A 222 3.53 -39.36 -11.20
C LEU A 222 2.48 -39.10 -10.10
N LYS A 223 1.22 -38.93 -10.50
CA LYS A 223 0.06 -38.87 -9.62
C LYS A 223 -0.53 -40.26 -9.44
#